data_5876f986a1d80a105a1d82676175b59a
#
_entry.id   5876f986a1d80a105a1d82676175b59a
#
_cell.length_a   1.000
_cell.length_b   1.000
_cell.length_c   1.000
_cell.angle_alpha   90.00
_cell.angle_beta   90.00
_cell.angle_gamma   90.00
#
_symmetry.space_group_name_H-M   'P 1'
#
loop_
_entity.id
_entity.type
_entity.pdbx_description
1 polymer ?
#
loop_
_entity_poly.entity_id
_entity_poly.type
_entity_poly.pdbx_seq_one_letter_code
_entity_poly.pdbx_strand_id
1 'polypeptide(L)'
;MNASKTLKLELVKTCCRIEELNEIIDSSNSELKAQKEKLIKIMDMLKINEYSLPLSSGSEQSDEIINARFCITTRTKINYDISKLKEKLDKSILNKIVRKKIEIVDFEAFKQIMKKFDVPFKKVKKTLSIEEKVDTPSFEDQFKKGNIDLEEIADCYLIQKSRYVRIQKSR
;
A
#
# COMPACT_ATOMS: atom_id res chain seq x y z
N MET A 1 47.43 14.45 0.79
CA MET A 1 46.27 15.33 1.04
C MET A 1 45.26 15.15 -0.10
N ASN A 2 44.00 14.97 0.19
CA ASN A 2 42.79 15.21 -0.65
C ASN A 2 41.91 14.03 -1.14
N ALA A 3 42.21 12.76 -0.92
CA ALA A 3 41.24 11.72 -1.28
C ALA A 3 39.89 11.88 -0.51
N SER A 4 39.94 12.24 0.78
CA SER A 4 38.75 12.47 1.61
C SER A 4 37.91 13.67 1.17
N LYS A 5 38.54 14.74 0.64
CA LYS A 5 37.84 15.95 0.19
C LYS A 5 37.16 15.72 -1.14
N THR A 6 37.77 14.95 -2.03
CA THR A 6 37.19 14.57 -3.33
C THR A 6 35.98 13.65 -3.13
N LEU A 7 36.08 12.61 -2.25
CA LEU A 7 34.98 11.72 -1.93
C LEU A 7 33.80 12.45 -1.29
N LYS A 8 34.06 13.42 -0.41
CA LYS A 8 32.98 14.25 0.16
C LYS A 8 32.26 15.07 -0.90
N LEU A 9 32.99 15.65 -1.87
CA LEU A 9 32.41 16.41 -2.96
C LEU A 9 31.57 15.52 -3.88
N GLU A 10 32.07 14.33 -4.22
CA GLU A 10 31.31 13.33 -4.99
C GLU A 10 30.04 12.89 -4.26
N LEU A 11 30.12 12.64 -2.94
CA LEU A 11 28.96 12.30 -2.13
C LEU A 11 27.88 13.39 -2.25
N VAL A 12 28.23 14.66 -2.05
CA VAL A 12 27.28 15.78 -2.16
C VAL A 12 26.65 15.85 -3.55
N LYS A 13 27.47 15.76 -4.62
CA LYS A 13 26.95 15.75 -5.99
C LYS A 13 25.99 14.61 -6.26
N THR A 14 26.32 13.41 -5.76
CA THR A 14 25.45 12.22 -5.91
C THR A 14 24.14 12.40 -5.15
N CYS A 15 24.16 12.93 -3.93
CA CYS A 15 22.94 13.23 -3.16
C CYS A 15 22.05 14.24 -3.89
N CYS A 16 22.61 15.35 -4.36
CA CYS A 16 21.86 16.34 -5.14
C CYS A 16 21.23 15.72 -6.40
N ARG A 17 22.00 14.87 -7.11
CA ARG A 17 21.45 14.18 -8.29
C ARG A 17 20.32 13.21 -7.98
N ILE A 18 20.39 12.52 -6.85
CA ILE A 18 19.28 11.65 -6.37
C ILE A 18 18.03 12.48 -6.08
N GLU A 19 18.16 13.64 -5.44
CA GLU A 19 17.02 14.53 -5.18
C GLU A 19 16.39 15.06 -6.47
N GLU A 20 17.20 15.56 -7.40
CA GLU A 20 16.70 15.97 -8.72
C GLU A 20 15.93 14.85 -9.44
N LEU A 21 16.44 13.62 -9.41
CA LEU A 21 15.78 12.47 -10.03
C LEU A 21 14.47 12.12 -9.31
N ASN A 22 14.41 12.23 -8.00
CA ASN A 22 13.19 12.00 -7.24
C ASN A 22 12.12 13.05 -7.58
N GLU A 23 12.47 14.33 -7.71
CA GLU A 23 11.54 15.37 -8.14
C GLU A 23 10.98 15.10 -9.53
N ILE A 24 11.82 14.67 -10.48
CA ILE A 24 11.39 14.29 -11.84
C ILE A 24 10.41 13.09 -11.78
N ILE A 25 10.73 12.09 -10.97
CA ILE A 25 9.87 10.92 -10.77
C ILE A 25 8.50 11.33 -10.20
N ASP A 26 8.49 12.17 -9.18
CA ASP A 26 7.26 12.62 -8.52
C ASP A 26 6.38 13.47 -9.46
N SER A 27 7.00 14.37 -10.22
CA SER A 27 6.32 15.15 -11.25
C SER A 27 5.72 14.23 -12.33
N SER A 28 6.50 13.30 -12.85
CA SER A 28 6.05 12.33 -13.87
C SER A 28 4.93 11.42 -13.36
N ASN A 29 5.00 10.99 -12.10
CA ASN A 29 3.96 10.19 -11.46
C ASN A 29 2.65 10.98 -11.31
N SER A 30 2.74 12.26 -10.96
CA SER A 30 1.59 13.15 -10.83
C SER A 30 0.91 13.38 -12.18
N GLU A 31 1.69 13.61 -13.23
CA GLU A 31 1.16 13.73 -14.59
C GLU A 31 0.52 12.43 -15.06
N LEU A 32 1.19 11.29 -14.87
CA LEU A 32 0.66 9.98 -15.21
C LEU A 32 -0.68 9.70 -14.52
N LYS A 33 -0.81 10.09 -13.25
CA LYS A 33 -2.06 9.97 -12.49
C LYS A 33 -3.16 10.81 -13.13
N ALA A 34 -2.88 12.08 -13.45
CA ALA A 34 -3.83 12.97 -14.10
C ALA A 34 -4.30 12.43 -15.47
N GLN A 35 -3.37 11.91 -16.28
CA GLN A 35 -3.71 11.31 -17.58
C GLN A 35 -4.56 10.03 -17.42
N LYS A 36 -4.28 9.19 -16.42
CA LYS A 36 -5.12 8.02 -16.13
C LYS A 36 -6.53 8.40 -15.69
N GLU A 37 -6.68 9.43 -14.87
CA GLU A 37 -8.00 9.94 -14.46
C GLU A 37 -8.78 10.52 -15.65
N LYS A 38 -8.09 11.26 -16.54
CA LYS A 38 -8.68 11.75 -17.79
C LYS A 38 -9.14 10.62 -18.70
N LEU A 39 -8.31 9.57 -18.84
CA LEU A 39 -8.66 8.40 -19.63
C LEU A 39 -9.90 7.69 -19.09
N ILE A 40 -10.02 7.50 -17.77
CA ILE A 40 -11.21 6.92 -17.15
C ILE A 40 -12.45 7.73 -17.52
N LYS A 41 -12.41 9.06 -17.42
CA LYS A 41 -13.53 9.93 -17.77
C LYS A 41 -13.95 9.78 -19.25
N ILE A 42 -12.98 9.73 -20.16
CA ILE A 42 -13.24 9.53 -21.59
C ILE A 42 -13.88 8.17 -21.85
N MET A 43 -13.33 7.11 -21.26
CA MET A 43 -13.84 5.75 -21.42
C MET A 43 -15.26 5.61 -20.84
N ASP A 44 -15.57 6.31 -19.72
CA ASP A 44 -16.92 6.37 -19.16
C ASP A 44 -17.92 7.07 -20.10
N MET A 45 -17.53 8.19 -20.70
CA MET A 45 -18.36 8.88 -21.70
C MET A 45 -18.63 8.01 -22.92
N LEU A 46 -17.65 7.20 -23.34
CA LEU A 46 -17.78 6.25 -24.44
C LEU A 46 -18.48 4.94 -24.02
N LYS A 47 -18.78 4.75 -22.74
CA LYS A 47 -19.36 3.52 -22.16
C LYS A 47 -18.52 2.26 -22.45
N ILE A 48 -17.20 2.39 -22.46
CA ILE A 48 -16.27 1.29 -22.67
C ILE A 48 -15.42 1.09 -21.41
N ASN A 49 -15.09 -0.18 -21.13
CA ASN A 49 -14.22 -0.53 -20.01
C ASN A 49 -12.80 -0.94 -20.47
N GLU A 50 -12.63 -1.03 -21.79
CA GLU A 50 -11.40 -1.50 -22.39
C GLU A 50 -11.18 -0.82 -23.74
N TYR A 51 -9.90 -0.51 -24.01
CA TYR A 51 -9.47 0.05 -25.28
C TYR A 51 -8.07 -0.44 -25.62
N SER A 52 -7.86 -0.85 -26.87
CA SER A 52 -6.58 -1.34 -27.36
C SER A 52 -6.09 -0.48 -28.53
N LEU A 53 -4.80 -0.15 -28.51
CA LEU A 53 -4.17 0.55 -29.62
C LEU A 53 -2.72 0.08 -29.81
N PRO A 54 -2.23 0.07 -31.04
CA PRO A 54 -0.82 -0.10 -31.30
C PRO A 54 -0.06 1.14 -30.82
N LEU A 55 1.02 0.92 -30.06
CA LEU A 55 1.97 1.97 -29.69
C LEU A 55 3.29 1.71 -30.41
N SER A 56 3.83 2.72 -31.09
CA SER A 56 5.22 2.65 -31.53
C SER A 56 6.13 2.76 -30.30
N SER A 57 7.10 1.87 -30.17
CA SER A 57 8.16 2.06 -29.20
C SER A 57 8.96 3.29 -29.66
N GLY A 58 8.90 4.37 -28.88
CA GLY A 58 9.58 5.64 -29.20
C GLY A 58 11.12 5.56 -29.09
N SER A 59 11.71 4.40 -29.21
CA SER A 59 13.17 4.23 -29.27
C SER A 59 13.60 4.32 -30.73
N GLU A 60 14.49 5.24 -31.04
CA GLU A 60 15.09 5.44 -32.38
C GLU A 60 15.73 4.17 -33.00
N GLN A 61 15.70 3.04 -32.31
CA GLN A 61 16.38 1.80 -32.66
C GLN A 61 15.47 0.61 -33.00
N SER A 62 14.15 0.69 -32.81
CA SER A 62 13.25 -0.40 -33.20
C SER A 62 11.86 0.13 -33.56
N ASP A 63 11.41 -0.21 -34.79
CA ASP A 63 10.02 -0.03 -35.27
C ASP A 63 9.08 -1.08 -34.67
N GLU A 64 9.33 -1.51 -33.41
CA GLU A 64 8.55 -2.57 -32.78
C GLU A 64 7.19 -2.01 -32.37
N ILE A 65 6.12 -2.50 -33.01
CA ILE A 65 4.74 -2.15 -32.64
C ILE A 65 4.35 -2.97 -31.43
N ILE A 66 4.13 -2.29 -30.31
CA ILE A 66 3.64 -2.89 -29.08
C ILE A 66 2.13 -2.67 -29.01
N ASN A 67 1.36 -3.74 -28.89
CA ASN A 67 -0.07 -3.62 -28.62
C ASN A 67 -0.30 -3.32 -27.14
N ALA A 68 -0.89 -2.16 -26.85
CA ALA A 68 -1.25 -1.77 -25.51
C ALA A 68 -2.76 -1.86 -25.31
N ARG A 69 -3.17 -2.58 -24.27
CA ARG A 69 -4.56 -2.73 -23.84
C ARG A 69 -4.76 -1.98 -22.54
N PHE A 70 -5.65 -1.04 -22.52
CA PHE A 70 -6.04 -0.21 -21.39
C PHE A 70 -7.35 -0.71 -20.83
N CYS A 71 -7.37 -1.14 -19.57
CA CYS A 71 -8.57 -1.66 -18.93
C CYS A 71 -8.87 -0.84 -17.67
N ILE A 72 -10.14 -0.46 -17.46
CA ILE A 72 -10.58 0.10 -16.20
C ILE A 72 -10.78 -1.04 -15.21
N THR A 73 -10.07 -1.00 -14.11
CA THR A 73 -10.16 -1.98 -13.04
C THR A 73 -10.66 -1.31 -11.78
N THR A 74 -11.61 -1.93 -11.09
CA THR A 74 -12.11 -1.47 -9.80
C THR A 74 -11.42 -2.25 -8.68
N ARG A 75 -10.82 -1.53 -7.74
CA ARG A 75 -10.30 -2.10 -6.50
C ARG A 75 -11.23 -1.75 -5.36
N THR A 76 -11.68 -2.78 -4.66
CA THR A 76 -12.43 -2.62 -3.41
C THR A 76 -11.47 -2.77 -2.23
N LYS A 77 -11.49 -1.82 -1.32
CA LYS A 77 -10.77 -1.87 -0.04
C LYS A 77 -11.80 -1.79 1.08
N ILE A 78 -11.75 -2.74 1.98
CA ILE A 78 -12.58 -2.74 3.19
C ILE A 78 -11.70 -2.29 4.34
N ASN A 79 -12.10 -1.23 5.02
CA ASN A 79 -11.45 -0.72 6.23
C ASN A 79 -12.35 -1.05 7.41
N TYR A 80 -11.86 -1.82 8.35
CA TYR A 80 -12.59 -2.24 9.54
C TYR A 80 -12.30 -1.32 10.73
N ASP A 81 -13.35 -0.93 11.46
CA ASP A 81 -13.24 -0.29 12.76
C ASP A 81 -13.14 -1.38 13.83
N ILE A 82 -11.91 -1.61 14.31
CA ILE A 82 -11.62 -2.68 15.26
C ILE A 82 -12.29 -2.40 16.62
N SER A 83 -12.45 -1.14 16.99
CA SER A 83 -13.09 -0.78 18.26
C SER A 83 -14.55 -1.22 18.27
N LYS A 84 -15.28 -0.91 17.19
CA LYS A 84 -16.67 -1.34 17.01
C LYS A 84 -16.81 -2.86 16.87
N LEU A 85 -15.88 -3.52 16.16
CA LEU A 85 -15.87 -4.98 16.07
C LEU A 85 -15.70 -5.64 17.45
N LYS A 86 -14.90 -5.04 18.35
CA LYS A 86 -14.71 -5.54 19.72
C LYS A 86 -15.96 -5.43 20.58
N GLU A 87 -16.85 -4.50 20.27
CA GLU A 87 -18.13 -4.32 20.98
C GLU A 87 -19.19 -5.33 20.51
N LYS A 88 -19.12 -5.75 19.24
CA LYS A 88 -20.16 -6.57 18.61
C LYS A 88 -19.83 -8.05 18.51
N LEU A 89 -18.56 -8.41 18.46
CA LEU A 89 -18.14 -9.79 18.25
C LEU A 89 -17.55 -10.41 19.51
N ASP A 90 -17.83 -11.70 19.70
CA ASP A 90 -17.24 -12.49 20.78
C ASP A 90 -15.72 -12.51 20.72
N LYS A 91 -15.10 -12.49 21.90
CA LYS A 91 -13.64 -12.51 22.05
C LYS A 91 -12.97 -13.70 21.35
N SER A 92 -13.66 -14.85 21.29
CA SER A 92 -13.17 -16.04 20.59
C SER A 92 -13.08 -15.84 19.09
N ILE A 93 -14.02 -15.12 18.49
CA ILE A 93 -14.05 -14.75 17.07
C ILE A 93 -12.99 -13.68 16.80
N LEU A 94 -12.95 -12.63 17.63
CA LEU A 94 -11.97 -11.54 17.50
C LEU A 94 -10.53 -12.04 17.51
N ASN A 95 -10.20 -12.98 18.39
CA ASN A 95 -8.85 -13.58 18.45
C ASN A 95 -8.46 -14.34 17.18
N LYS A 96 -9.45 -14.79 16.38
CA LYS A 96 -9.20 -15.48 15.11
C LYS A 96 -8.98 -14.50 13.95
N ILE A 97 -9.70 -13.36 13.95
CA ILE A 97 -9.73 -12.43 12.82
C ILE A 97 -8.82 -11.21 12.99
N VAL A 98 -8.44 -10.84 14.22
CA VAL A 98 -7.59 -9.67 14.47
C VAL A 98 -6.14 -10.10 14.67
N ARG A 99 -5.25 -9.59 13.82
CA ARG A 99 -3.80 -9.72 13.94
C ARG A 99 -3.21 -8.49 14.58
N LYS A 100 -2.19 -8.69 15.40
CA LYS A 100 -1.41 -7.61 16.01
C LYS A 100 -0.07 -7.51 15.31
N LYS A 101 0.19 -6.35 14.70
CA LYS A 101 1.52 -5.99 14.21
C LYS A 101 2.23 -5.23 15.33
N ILE A 102 3.38 -5.71 15.74
CA ILE A 102 4.19 -5.11 16.81
C ILE A 102 5.45 -4.57 16.15
N GLU A 103 5.70 -3.28 16.33
CA GLU A 103 6.90 -2.60 15.86
C GLU A 103 7.66 -2.00 17.04
N ILE A 104 8.99 -2.10 17.00
CA ILE A 104 9.86 -1.44 17.97
C ILE A 104 10.02 0.02 17.53
N VAL A 105 9.48 0.95 18.31
CA VAL A 105 9.54 2.40 18.00
C VAL A 105 10.76 3.07 18.64
N ASP A 106 11.30 2.48 19.71
CA ASP A 106 12.51 2.94 20.38
C ASP A 106 13.46 1.74 20.59
N PHE A 107 14.35 1.56 19.63
CA PHE A 107 15.27 0.40 19.64
C PHE A 107 16.30 0.47 20.78
N GLU A 108 16.80 1.64 21.13
CA GLU A 108 17.79 1.79 22.19
C GLU A 108 17.18 1.57 23.58
N ALA A 109 16.00 2.13 23.84
CA ALA A 109 15.26 1.84 25.07
C ALA A 109 14.88 0.37 25.15
N PHE A 110 14.44 -0.25 24.05
CA PHE A 110 14.16 -1.68 24.00
C PHE A 110 15.39 -2.52 24.34
N LYS A 111 16.56 -2.23 23.74
CA LYS A 111 17.83 -2.88 24.05
C LYS A 111 18.22 -2.77 25.52
N GLN A 112 18.09 -1.58 26.09
CA GLN A 112 18.41 -1.36 27.53
C GLN A 112 17.50 -2.19 28.43
N ILE A 113 16.23 -2.28 28.09
CA ILE A 113 15.27 -3.10 28.84
C ILE A 113 15.60 -4.59 28.71
N MET A 114 15.91 -5.06 27.52
CA MET A 114 16.27 -6.47 27.25
C MET A 114 17.60 -6.89 27.86
N LYS A 115 18.55 -5.96 28.04
CA LYS A 115 19.80 -6.24 28.75
C LYS A 115 19.63 -6.50 30.24
N LYS A 116 18.55 -6.05 30.85
CA LYS A 116 18.17 -6.30 32.24
C LYS A 116 17.23 -7.51 32.24
N PHE A 117 17.77 -8.72 32.41
CA PHE A 117 17.01 -9.97 32.47
C PHE A 117 15.76 -9.83 33.36
N ASP A 118 14.65 -10.51 32.96
CA ASP A 118 13.36 -10.57 33.65
C ASP A 118 12.51 -9.30 33.67
N VAL A 119 12.38 -8.63 32.54
CA VAL A 119 11.49 -7.48 32.50
C VAL A 119 10.07 -7.87 32.05
N PRO A 120 9.02 -7.63 32.87
CA PRO A 120 7.66 -7.87 32.47
C PRO A 120 7.30 -7.11 31.19
N PHE A 121 6.55 -7.72 30.27
CA PHE A 121 6.10 -7.12 29.00
C PHE A 121 5.52 -5.70 29.16
N LYS A 122 4.89 -5.40 30.29
CA LYS A 122 4.40 -4.04 30.63
C LYS A 122 5.47 -2.94 30.55
N LYS A 123 6.72 -3.25 30.87
CA LYS A 123 7.82 -2.27 30.81
C LYS A 123 8.33 -2.11 29.39
N VAL A 124 8.26 -3.16 28.55
CA VAL A 124 8.66 -3.13 27.15
C VAL A 124 7.60 -2.45 26.27
N LYS A 125 6.32 -2.50 26.68
CA LYS A 125 5.19 -1.93 25.91
C LYS A 125 5.39 -0.46 25.52
N LYS A 126 6.10 0.33 26.32
CA LYS A 126 6.38 1.76 26.03
C LYS A 126 7.30 1.97 24.81
N THR A 127 8.09 0.95 24.45
CA THR A 127 9.02 0.99 23.30
C THR A 127 8.44 0.32 22.05
N LEU A 128 7.18 -0.13 22.13
CA LEU A 128 6.50 -0.85 21.07
C LEU A 128 5.30 -0.06 20.56
N SER A 129 5.12 -0.03 19.26
CA SER A 129 3.85 0.30 18.62
C SER A 129 3.11 -1.00 18.32
N ILE A 130 1.84 -1.09 18.74
CA ILE A 130 0.99 -2.25 18.50
C ILE A 130 -0.16 -1.79 17.63
N GLU A 131 -0.17 -2.24 16.38
CA GLU A 131 -1.24 -1.99 15.44
C GLU A 131 -2.09 -3.25 15.31
N GLU A 132 -3.40 -3.12 15.51
CA GLU A 132 -4.35 -4.22 15.29
C GLU A 132 -4.94 -4.08 13.88
N LYS A 133 -4.97 -5.20 13.15
CA LYS A 133 -5.56 -5.27 11.80
C LYS A 133 -6.45 -6.49 11.69
N VAL A 134 -7.54 -6.36 10.95
CA VAL A 134 -8.37 -7.50 10.58
C VAL A 134 -7.63 -8.32 9.51
N ASP A 135 -7.48 -9.61 9.78
CA ASP A 135 -6.98 -10.60 8.83
C ASP A 135 -8.12 -11.03 7.91
N THR A 136 -8.13 -10.48 6.70
CA THR A 136 -9.24 -10.68 5.75
C THR A 136 -9.54 -12.16 5.47
N PRO A 137 -8.56 -13.05 5.21
CA PRO A 137 -8.85 -14.46 5.00
C PRO A 137 -9.51 -15.12 6.19
N SER A 138 -9.04 -14.85 7.42
CA SER A 138 -9.65 -15.38 8.64
C SER A 138 -11.04 -14.83 8.89
N PHE A 139 -11.27 -13.56 8.55
CA PHE A 139 -12.59 -12.95 8.63
C PHE A 139 -13.59 -13.63 7.66
N GLU A 140 -13.19 -13.85 6.40
CA GLU A 140 -14.01 -14.53 5.40
C GLU A 140 -14.34 -15.97 5.82
N ASP A 141 -13.38 -16.68 6.44
CA ASP A 141 -13.61 -18.03 6.96
C ASP A 141 -14.64 -18.04 8.10
N GLN A 142 -14.55 -17.10 9.04
CA GLN A 142 -15.53 -16.98 10.13
C GLN A 142 -16.92 -16.58 9.62
N PHE A 143 -16.98 -15.71 8.60
CA PHE A 143 -18.23 -15.33 7.93
C PHE A 143 -18.87 -16.55 7.22
N LYS A 144 -18.11 -17.32 6.44
CA LYS A 144 -18.59 -18.54 5.78
C LYS A 144 -19.11 -19.60 6.76
N LYS A 145 -18.55 -19.63 7.97
CA LYS A 145 -19.00 -20.51 9.05
C LYS A 145 -20.25 -20.01 9.78
N GLY A 146 -20.77 -18.85 9.42
CA GLY A 146 -21.92 -18.25 10.09
C GLY A 146 -21.62 -17.69 11.50
N ASN A 147 -20.35 -17.53 11.86
CA ASN A 147 -19.93 -16.97 13.16
C ASN A 147 -19.94 -15.44 13.17
N ILE A 148 -20.10 -14.80 12.03
CA ILE A 148 -20.16 -13.35 11.86
C ILE A 148 -21.36 -13.04 11.00
N ASP A 149 -22.27 -12.19 11.51
CA ASP A 149 -23.36 -11.63 10.74
C ASP A 149 -22.97 -10.24 10.21
N LEU A 150 -23.06 -10.06 8.89
CA LEU A 150 -22.72 -8.78 8.26
C LEU A 150 -23.70 -7.66 8.63
N GLU A 151 -24.95 -7.99 8.94
CA GLU A 151 -25.95 -6.99 9.35
C GLU A 151 -25.61 -6.43 10.72
N GLU A 152 -25.15 -7.28 11.65
CA GLU A 152 -24.74 -6.86 13.00
C GLU A 152 -23.50 -5.96 12.98
N ILE A 153 -22.61 -6.15 12.02
CA ILE A 153 -21.35 -5.39 11.93
C ILE A 153 -21.34 -4.34 10.82
N ALA A 154 -22.48 -4.02 10.24
CA ALA A 154 -22.58 -3.11 9.09
C ALA A 154 -21.93 -1.73 9.31
N ASP A 155 -21.94 -1.23 10.53
CA ASP A 155 -21.30 0.04 10.93
C ASP A 155 -19.81 -0.11 11.37
N CYS A 156 -19.28 -1.34 11.35
CA CYS A 156 -17.91 -1.62 11.75
C CYS A 156 -16.93 -1.59 10.58
N TYR A 157 -17.37 -1.34 9.36
CA TYR A 157 -16.50 -1.27 8.20
C TYR A 157 -16.95 -0.24 7.18
N LEU A 158 -15.98 0.28 6.41
CA LEU A 158 -16.20 1.17 5.29
C LEU A 158 -15.66 0.53 4.01
N ILE A 159 -16.51 0.47 2.99
CA ILE A 159 -16.13 -0.02 1.67
C ILE A 159 -15.69 1.16 0.82
N GLN A 160 -14.42 1.19 0.46
CA GLN A 160 -13.86 2.15 -0.48
C GLN A 160 -13.65 1.48 -1.83
N LYS A 161 -14.30 2.01 -2.87
CA LYS A 161 -14.08 1.57 -4.25
C LYS A 161 -13.21 2.61 -4.96
N SER A 162 -12.10 2.18 -5.50
CA SER A 162 -11.24 3.00 -6.35
C SER A 162 -11.15 2.39 -7.74
N ARG A 163 -11.18 3.25 -8.77
CA ARG A 163 -11.03 2.84 -10.17
C ARG A 163 -9.65 3.29 -10.64
N TYR A 164 -8.99 2.44 -11.39
CA TYR A 164 -7.70 2.75 -11.98
C TYR A 164 -7.53 2.10 -13.34
N VAL A 165 -6.65 2.67 -14.16
CA VAL A 165 -6.30 2.10 -15.46
C VAL A 165 -5.19 1.08 -15.28
N ARG A 166 -5.44 -0.15 -15.73
CA ARG A 166 -4.42 -1.19 -15.90
C ARG A 166 -3.99 -1.22 -17.36
N ILE A 167 -2.68 -1.16 -17.58
CA ILE A 167 -2.09 -1.22 -18.91
C ILE A 167 -1.43 -2.58 -19.06
N GLN A 168 -1.83 -3.31 -20.09
CA GLN A 168 -1.20 -4.57 -20.49
C GLN A 168 -0.52 -4.35 -21.84
N LYS A 169 0.74 -4.70 -21.93
CA LYS A 169 1.51 -4.64 -23.18
C LYS A 169 1.76 -6.06 -23.63
N SER A 170 1.44 -6.35 -24.88
CA SER A 170 1.82 -7.59 -25.58
C SER A 170 2.73 -7.24 -26.73
N ARG A 171 3.80 -7.99 -26.85
CA ARG A 171 4.68 -7.97 -28.02
C ARG A 171 4.04 -8.73 -29.16
#